data_f2f9f0ddea9dc8bfb9571c1667342d5d
#
_entry.id   f2f9f0ddea9dc8bfb9571c1667342d5d
#
_cell.length_a   1.000
_cell.length_b   1.000
_cell.length_c   1.000
_cell.angle_alpha   90.00
_cell.angle_beta   90.00
_cell.angle_gamma   90.00
#
_symmetry.space_group_name_H-M   'P 1'
#
loop_
_entity.id
_entity.type
_entity.pdbx_description
1 polymer ?
#
loop_
_entity_poly.entity_id
_entity_poly.type
_entity_poly.pdbx_seq_one_letter_code
_entity_poly.pdbx_strand_id
1 'polypeptide(L)'
;WCPPGGLILDPFAGGRVQMAEFDISESCPVVDQTVAEADRYDSLTFAAVIRDDEVVIPDGTTTIAAGDRVVVIGSPESVHSFADGLEPGHHSGADEEITVFGGSEIGYHVTRILSERGFSPRMIEQDHDRARELAEQLPAAQIMESDATDMEFLERERIDEADVVVAALESDEKNLLVSLLAKRLGVDRTVAVIDTPAYVELFEAVGVDVAINPRIVVAEEITRLTQSEKTENVALIESDKAEVIEVEIDADSILAGRPIQESVADLPDGVVIGAITRDTSFVTPRGDTEIQPGDHVVLFVDAAAIEATTNKL
;
A
#
# COMPACT_ATOMS: atom_id res chain seq x y z
N TRP A 1 3.06 0.55 -5.03
CA TRP A 1 2.10 0.81 -6.13
C TRP A 1 0.69 0.82 -5.57
N CYS A 2 -0.05 1.88 -5.83
CA CYS A 2 -1.47 1.97 -5.54
C CYS A 2 -2.16 2.05 -6.90
N PRO A 3 -3.09 1.17 -7.27
CA PRO A 3 -3.89 1.40 -8.46
C PRO A 3 -4.61 2.74 -8.35
N PRO A 4 -4.99 3.40 -9.43
CA PRO A 4 -5.79 4.60 -9.38
C PRO A 4 -7.00 4.34 -8.47
N GLY A 5 -7.03 5.00 -7.28
CA GLY A 5 -8.04 4.78 -6.26
C GLY A 5 -7.73 3.78 -5.14
N GLY A 6 -6.53 3.17 -5.06
CA GLY A 6 -6.19 2.26 -3.97
C GLY A 6 -5.04 2.79 -3.09
N LEU A 7 -5.21 2.82 -1.78
CA LEU A 7 -4.18 3.09 -0.81
C LEU A 7 -3.67 1.74 -0.25
N ILE A 8 -2.41 1.41 -0.50
CA ILE A 8 -1.77 0.28 0.18
C ILE A 8 -1.39 0.77 1.58
N LEU A 9 -2.05 0.21 2.56
CA LEU A 9 -1.79 0.45 3.96
C LEU A 9 -0.79 -0.59 4.49
N ASP A 10 -0.12 -0.27 5.56
CA ASP A 10 1.04 -0.91 6.16
C ASP A 10 1.22 -2.44 6.00
N PRO A 11 2.47 -2.91 5.85
CA PRO A 11 2.78 -4.33 5.92
C PRO A 11 2.71 -4.84 7.36
N PHE A 12 1.96 -5.91 7.58
CA PHE A 12 1.86 -6.64 8.84
C PHE A 12 2.72 -7.91 8.81
N ALA A 13 2.95 -8.49 9.98
CA ALA A 13 3.69 -9.77 10.12
C ALA A 13 5.04 -9.77 9.39
N GLY A 14 5.80 -8.66 9.51
CA GLY A 14 7.09 -8.52 8.84
C GLY A 14 6.99 -8.48 7.31
N GLY A 15 5.91 -7.94 6.75
CA GLY A 15 5.68 -7.81 5.29
C GLY A 15 5.03 -9.02 4.63
N ARG A 16 4.58 -10.01 5.40
CA ARG A 16 3.90 -11.21 4.89
C ARG A 16 2.40 -11.02 4.72
N VAL A 17 1.84 -10.05 5.40
CA VAL A 17 0.44 -9.63 5.28
C VAL A 17 0.42 -8.19 4.83
N GLN A 18 -0.44 -7.89 3.90
CA GLN A 18 -0.66 -6.55 3.38
C GLN A 18 -2.15 -6.22 3.47
N MET A 19 -2.44 -5.00 3.85
CA MET A 19 -3.77 -4.43 3.74
C MET A 19 -3.77 -3.41 2.61
N ALA A 20 -4.87 -3.36 1.87
CA ALA A 20 -5.07 -2.34 0.85
C ALA A 20 -6.54 -1.93 0.80
N GLU A 21 -6.74 -0.67 0.45
CA GLU A 21 -8.03 -0.03 0.28
C GLU A 21 -8.19 0.35 -1.20
N PHE A 22 -9.33 0.01 -1.81
CA PHE A 22 -9.60 0.22 -3.23
C PHE A 22 -10.91 0.95 -3.44
N ASP A 23 -10.88 2.08 -4.13
CA ASP A 23 -12.08 2.77 -4.61
C ASP A 23 -12.68 2.01 -5.80
N ILE A 24 -13.96 1.69 -5.72
CA ILE A 24 -14.67 0.94 -6.75
C ILE A 24 -15.36 1.90 -7.70
N SER A 25 -14.76 2.11 -8.88
CA SER A 25 -15.35 2.91 -9.97
C SER A 25 -16.45 2.13 -10.70
N GLU A 26 -17.30 2.83 -11.47
CA GLU A 26 -18.35 2.19 -12.31
C GLU A 26 -17.81 1.18 -13.32
N SER A 27 -16.53 1.31 -13.71
CA SER A 27 -15.88 0.44 -14.67
C SER A 27 -15.23 -0.80 -14.05
N CYS A 28 -15.15 -0.88 -12.73
CA CYS A 28 -14.51 -2.02 -12.05
C CYS A 28 -15.26 -3.33 -12.30
N PRO A 29 -14.56 -4.42 -12.66
CA PRO A 29 -15.19 -5.71 -12.95
C PRO A 29 -15.91 -6.36 -11.78
N VAL A 30 -15.67 -5.91 -10.54
CA VAL A 30 -16.30 -6.44 -9.32
C VAL A 30 -17.60 -5.72 -8.96
N VAL A 31 -17.98 -4.67 -9.68
CA VAL A 31 -19.26 -3.98 -9.48
C VAL A 31 -20.43 -4.95 -9.70
N ASP A 32 -21.42 -4.89 -8.84
CA ASP A 32 -22.60 -5.77 -8.79
C ASP A 32 -22.30 -7.25 -8.47
N GLN A 33 -21.04 -7.61 -8.18
CA GLN A 33 -20.71 -8.94 -7.67
C GLN A 33 -20.89 -9.00 -6.15
N THR A 34 -21.22 -10.18 -5.65
CA THR A 34 -21.13 -10.44 -4.21
C THR A 34 -19.66 -10.65 -3.80
N VAL A 35 -19.37 -10.43 -2.53
CA VAL A 35 -18.01 -10.68 -1.99
C VAL A 35 -17.59 -12.13 -2.27
N ALA A 36 -18.49 -13.11 -2.16
CA ALA A 36 -18.20 -14.51 -2.48
C ALA A 36 -17.85 -14.73 -3.96
N GLU A 37 -18.39 -13.93 -4.89
CA GLU A 37 -18.05 -14.00 -6.32
C GLU A 37 -16.75 -13.27 -6.64
N ALA A 38 -16.43 -12.20 -5.89
CA ALA A 38 -15.20 -11.42 -6.02
C ALA A 38 -13.99 -12.10 -5.34
N ASP A 39 -14.23 -12.92 -4.30
CA ASP A 39 -13.20 -13.68 -3.56
C ASP A 39 -12.72 -14.90 -4.37
N ARG A 40 -11.82 -14.64 -5.31
CA ARG A 40 -11.21 -15.65 -6.20
C ARG A 40 -9.75 -15.91 -5.84
N TYR A 41 -9.26 -15.37 -4.74
CA TYR A 41 -7.85 -15.33 -4.35
C TYR A 41 -7.63 -16.21 -3.12
N ASP A 42 -6.57 -17.03 -3.15
CA ASP A 42 -6.33 -18.05 -2.11
C ASP A 42 -6.01 -17.45 -0.73
N SER A 43 -5.42 -16.27 -0.70
CA SER A 43 -4.89 -15.62 0.50
C SER A 43 -5.37 -14.18 0.62
N LEU A 44 -6.67 -13.94 0.44
CA LEU A 44 -7.30 -12.63 0.53
C LEU A 44 -8.55 -12.72 1.43
N THR A 45 -8.78 -11.68 2.20
CA THR A 45 -10.00 -11.49 3.01
C THR A 45 -10.55 -10.10 2.76
N PHE A 46 -11.83 -10.00 2.44
CA PHE A 46 -12.55 -8.73 2.40
C PHE A 46 -12.87 -8.32 3.84
N ALA A 47 -12.13 -7.35 4.36
CA ALA A 47 -12.22 -6.94 5.76
C ALA A 47 -13.37 -5.96 5.99
N ALA A 48 -13.58 -5.01 5.06
CA ALA A 48 -14.66 -4.05 5.13
C ALA A 48 -15.10 -3.56 3.74
N VAL A 49 -16.33 -3.07 3.66
CA VAL A 49 -16.84 -2.23 2.57
C VAL A 49 -17.26 -0.90 3.19
N ILE A 50 -16.67 0.20 2.76
CA ILE A 50 -17.01 1.54 3.20
C ILE A 50 -17.96 2.14 2.16
N ARG A 51 -19.18 2.44 2.57
CA ARG A 51 -20.25 2.96 1.73
C ARG A 51 -20.90 4.16 2.41
N ASP A 52 -21.01 5.29 1.72
CA ASP A 52 -21.60 6.52 2.27
C ASP A 52 -20.98 6.91 3.63
N ASP A 53 -19.67 6.72 3.77
CA ASP A 53 -18.91 6.94 5.02
C ASP A 53 -19.24 5.99 6.19
N GLU A 54 -20.02 4.94 5.97
CA GLU A 54 -20.29 3.90 6.96
C GLU A 54 -19.47 2.63 6.66
N VAL A 55 -18.89 2.04 7.72
CA VAL A 55 -18.15 0.78 7.64
C VAL A 55 -19.14 -0.39 7.70
N VAL A 56 -19.14 -1.21 6.68
CA VAL A 56 -19.93 -2.45 6.59
C VAL A 56 -18.98 -3.62 6.66
N ILE A 57 -19.15 -4.48 7.65
CA ILE A 57 -18.45 -5.77 7.70
C ILE A 57 -19.13 -6.70 6.69
N PRO A 58 -18.43 -7.10 5.61
CA PRO A 58 -19.06 -7.87 4.56
C PRO A 58 -19.19 -9.34 4.97
N ASP A 59 -20.28 -9.94 4.51
CA ASP A 59 -20.41 -11.40 4.39
C ASP A 59 -20.38 -11.82 2.92
N GLY A 60 -20.39 -13.14 2.67
CA GLY A 60 -20.33 -13.65 1.29
C GLY A 60 -21.47 -13.20 0.38
N THR A 61 -22.56 -12.66 0.92
CA THR A 61 -23.74 -12.16 0.17
C THR A 61 -23.74 -10.65 -0.02
N THR A 62 -22.80 -9.94 0.63
CA THR A 62 -22.65 -8.49 0.50
C THR A 62 -22.27 -8.15 -0.93
N THR A 63 -23.05 -7.30 -1.58
CA THR A 63 -22.79 -6.84 -2.96
C THR A 63 -21.88 -5.63 -2.94
N ILE A 64 -20.88 -5.62 -3.80
CA ILE A 64 -19.97 -4.50 -4.03
C ILE A 64 -20.59 -3.57 -5.06
N ALA A 65 -20.72 -2.28 -4.73
CA ALA A 65 -21.32 -1.28 -5.61
C ALA A 65 -20.29 -0.24 -6.09
N ALA A 66 -20.58 0.41 -7.21
CA ALA A 66 -19.80 1.57 -7.63
C ALA A 66 -19.89 2.69 -6.59
N GLY A 67 -18.75 3.31 -6.27
CA GLY A 67 -18.62 4.32 -5.21
C GLY A 67 -18.31 3.72 -3.83
N ASP A 68 -18.31 2.38 -3.70
CA ASP A 68 -17.81 1.73 -2.51
C ASP A 68 -16.28 1.84 -2.45
N ARG A 69 -15.77 1.77 -1.22
CA ARG A 69 -14.35 1.55 -0.95
C ARG A 69 -14.20 0.22 -0.25
N VAL A 70 -13.39 -0.68 -0.83
CA VAL A 70 -13.22 -2.04 -0.34
C VAL A 70 -11.88 -2.19 0.33
N VAL A 71 -11.87 -2.64 1.58
CA VAL A 71 -10.66 -2.96 2.35
C VAL A 71 -10.40 -4.45 2.28
N VAL A 72 -9.22 -4.82 1.80
CA VAL A 72 -8.78 -6.22 1.74
C VAL A 72 -7.51 -6.44 2.56
N ILE A 73 -7.38 -7.62 3.14
CA ILE A 73 -6.20 -8.06 3.89
C ILE A 73 -5.78 -9.41 3.33
N GLY A 74 -4.49 -9.57 3.02
CA GLY A 74 -4.02 -10.82 2.43
C GLY A 74 -2.52 -10.90 2.26
N SER A 75 -2.05 -11.95 1.57
CA SER A 75 -0.66 -11.97 1.12
C SER A 75 -0.41 -10.85 0.10
N PRO A 76 0.81 -10.29 0.04
CA PRO A 76 1.14 -9.27 -0.96
C PRO A 76 0.80 -9.70 -2.40
N GLU A 77 1.02 -10.96 -2.72
CA GLU A 77 0.70 -11.53 -4.04
C GLU A 77 -0.81 -11.52 -4.32
N SER A 78 -1.65 -11.91 -3.35
CA SER A 78 -3.11 -11.93 -3.52
C SER A 78 -3.70 -10.52 -3.57
N VAL A 79 -3.17 -9.58 -2.78
CA VAL A 79 -3.56 -8.16 -2.82
C VAL A 79 -3.22 -7.55 -4.18
N HIS A 80 -2.01 -7.80 -4.71
CA HIS A 80 -1.62 -7.36 -6.05
C HIS A 80 -2.52 -7.99 -7.13
N SER A 81 -2.76 -9.30 -7.07
CA SER A 81 -3.62 -9.98 -8.04
C SER A 81 -5.06 -9.47 -8.02
N PHE A 82 -5.56 -9.07 -6.85
CA PHE A 82 -6.86 -8.40 -6.74
C PHE A 82 -6.83 -7.02 -7.40
N ALA A 83 -5.80 -6.21 -7.11
CA ALA A 83 -5.62 -4.90 -7.73
C ALA A 83 -5.60 -4.98 -9.26
N ASP A 84 -4.84 -5.93 -9.82
CA ASP A 84 -4.78 -6.20 -11.27
C ASP A 84 -6.14 -6.60 -11.84
N GLY A 85 -6.92 -7.34 -11.06
CA GLY A 85 -8.27 -7.75 -11.43
C GLY A 85 -9.28 -6.62 -11.47
N LEU A 86 -9.02 -5.49 -10.77
CA LEU A 86 -9.90 -4.31 -10.78
C LEU A 86 -9.74 -3.48 -12.06
N GLU A 87 -8.56 -3.46 -12.65
CA GLU A 87 -8.26 -2.74 -13.89
C GLU A 87 -7.59 -3.66 -14.94
N PRO A 88 -8.37 -4.47 -15.70
CA PRO A 88 -7.81 -5.30 -16.74
C PRO A 88 -7.19 -4.45 -17.84
N GLY A 89 -5.87 -4.42 -17.92
CA GLY A 89 -5.13 -3.67 -18.94
C GLY A 89 -4.01 -2.80 -18.38
N HIS A 90 -3.90 -2.64 -17.07
CA HIS A 90 -2.68 -2.10 -16.46
C HIS A 90 -1.64 -3.22 -16.31
N HIS A 91 -0.44 -2.94 -16.78
CA HIS A 91 0.70 -3.83 -16.59
C HIS A 91 1.19 -3.67 -15.14
N SER A 92 0.92 -4.65 -14.28
CA SER A 92 1.55 -4.71 -12.97
C SER A 92 2.68 -5.73 -13.00
N GLY A 93 3.81 -5.39 -12.40
CA GLY A 93 4.95 -6.29 -12.27
C GLY A 93 6.22 -5.76 -12.94
N ALA A 94 7.15 -6.67 -13.26
CA ALA A 94 8.49 -6.35 -13.76
C ALA A 94 8.53 -5.56 -15.10
N ASP A 95 7.40 -5.45 -15.79
CA ASP A 95 7.27 -4.71 -17.07
C ASP A 95 6.88 -3.23 -16.85
N GLU A 96 6.63 -2.79 -15.61
CA GLU A 96 6.26 -1.41 -15.29
C GLU A 96 7.45 -0.46 -15.51
N GLU A 97 7.25 0.59 -16.31
CA GLU A 97 8.28 1.59 -16.62
C GLU A 97 8.34 2.69 -15.56
N ILE A 98 9.30 2.59 -14.66
CA ILE A 98 9.49 3.55 -13.56
C ILE A 98 10.65 4.47 -13.86
N THR A 99 10.42 5.79 -13.80
CA THR A 99 11.47 6.80 -13.96
C THR A 99 11.65 7.60 -12.67
N VAL A 100 12.88 7.68 -12.18
CA VAL A 100 13.27 8.45 -10.98
C VAL A 100 14.00 9.72 -11.41
N PHE A 101 13.50 10.86 -11.01
CA PHE A 101 14.11 12.18 -11.24
C PHE A 101 14.92 12.59 -10.02
N GLY A 102 16.24 12.62 -10.17
CA GLY A 102 17.21 13.00 -9.15
C GLY A 102 17.91 11.80 -8.50
N GLY A 103 19.25 11.87 -8.50
CA GLY A 103 20.15 10.93 -7.84
C GLY A 103 20.49 11.30 -6.40
N SER A 104 19.56 11.96 -5.68
CA SER A 104 19.67 12.22 -4.26
C SER A 104 19.78 10.93 -3.46
N GLU A 105 20.03 10.99 -2.15
CA GLU A 105 20.09 9.81 -1.29
C GLU A 105 18.78 9.00 -1.38
N ILE A 106 17.64 9.69 -1.39
CA ILE A 106 16.32 9.02 -1.51
C ILE A 106 16.16 8.42 -2.90
N GLY A 107 16.46 9.18 -3.97
CA GLY A 107 16.41 8.67 -5.35
C GLY A 107 17.28 7.44 -5.56
N TYR A 108 18.49 7.44 -5.00
CA TYR A 108 19.39 6.28 -4.99
C TYR A 108 18.74 5.07 -4.33
N HIS A 109 18.23 5.23 -3.10
CA HIS A 109 17.63 4.11 -2.38
C HIS A 109 16.35 3.58 -3.04
N VAL A 110 15.49 4.46 -3.57
CA VAL A 110 14.30 4.06 -4.32
C VAL A 110 14.70 3.22 -5.54
N THR A 111 15.64 3.71 -6.35
CA THR A 111 16.12 3.00 -7.55
C THR A 111 16.75 1.66 -7.20
N ARG A 112 17.54 1.59 -6.11
CA ARG A 112 18.16 0.35 -5.63
C ARG A 112 17.10 -0.67 -5.23
N ILE A 113 16.12 -0.27 -4.42
CA ILE A 113 15.04 -1.16 -3.94
C ILE A 113 14.20 -1.67 -5.12
N LEU A 114 13.86 -0.80 -6.07
CA LEU A 114 13.15 -1.20 -7.29
C LEU A 114 13.96 -2.25 -8.07
N SER A 115 15.26 -2.01 -8.25
CA SER A 115 16.14 -2.96 -8.95
C SER A 115 16.25 -4.31 -8.22
N GLU A 116 16.32 -4.32 -6.89
CA GLU A 116 16.34 -5.53 -6.06
C GLU A 116 15.02 -6.33 -6.16
N ARG A 117 13.91 -5.64 -6.46
CA ARG A 117 12.59 -6.24 -6.69
C ARG A 117 12.36 -6.70 -8.13
N GLY A 118 13.35 -6.56 -9.01
CA GLY A 118 13.31 -7.05 -10.39
C GLY A 118 12.82 -6.03 -11.42
N PHE A 119 12.56 -4.79 -11.03
CA PHE A 119 12.29 -3.69 -11.97
C PHE A 119 13.58 -3.23 -12.67
N SER A 120 13.41 -2.57 -13.81
CA SER A 120 14.51 -1.94 -14.57
C SER A 120 14.32 -0.41 -14.61
N PRO A 121 14.46 0.30 -13.47
CA PRO A 121 14.15 1.72 -13.40
C PRO A 121 15.09 2.56 -14.24
N ARG A 122 14.57 3.66 -14.80
CA ARG A 122 15.36 4.74 -15.38
C ARG A 122 15.59 5.81 -14.33
N MET A 123 16.79 6.44 -14.33
CA MET A 123 17.08 7.58 -13.46
C MET A 123 17.66 8.72 -14.25
N ILE A 124 17.18 9.94 -14.00
CA ILE A 124 17.69 11.18 -14.60
C ILE A 124 18.41 11.98 -13.52
N GLU A 125 19.71 12.21 -13.74
CA GLU A 125 20.57 13.00 -12.84
C GLU A 125 21.33 14.06 -13.65
N GLN A 126 21.32 15.33 -13.18
CA GLN A 126 21.93 16.43 -13.89
C GLN A 126 23.46 16.56 -13.66
N ASP A 127 23.95 16.11 -12.49
CA ASP A 127 25.36 16.17 -12.15
C ASP A 127 26.11 15.01 -12.79
N HIS A 128 27.10 15.33 -13.61
CA HIS A 128 27.90 14.37 -14.36
C HIS A 128 28.63 13.37 -13.45
N ASP A 129 29.27 13.87 -12.39
CA ASP A 129 30.08 13.00 -11.49
C ASP A 129 29.14 12.07 -10.70
N ARG A 130 28.00 12.61 -10.26
CA ARG A 130 26.97 11.83 -9.56
C ARG A 130 26.29 10.79 -10.46
N ALA A 131 25.93 11.15 -11.68
CA ALA A 131 25.36 10.22 -12.66
C ALA A 131 26.31 9.05 -12.94
N ARG A 132 27.61 9.32 -13.06
CA ARG A 132 28.62 8.29 -13.24
C ARG A 132 28.74 7.37 -12.00
N GLU A 133 28.78 7.94 -10.80
CA GLU A 133 28.82 7.17 -9.56
C GLU A 133 27.60 6.25 -9.44
N LEU A 134 26.40 6.79 -9.73
CA LEU A 134 25.16 6.04 -9.71
C LEU A 134 25.15 4.89 -10.72
N ALA A 135 25.66 5.10 -11.92
CA ALA A 135 25.77 4.05 -12.93
C ALA A 135 26.70 2.90 -12.51
N GLU A 136 27.74 3.21 -11.71
CA GLU A 136 28.63 2.18 -11.13
C GLU A 136 27.95 1.42 -9.98
N GLN A 137 27.10 2.07 -9.19
CA GLN A 137 26.43 1.50 -8.02
C GLN A 137 25.10 0.77 -8.33
N LEU A 138 24.43 1.16 -9.41
CA LEU A 138 23.10 0.67 -9.80
C LEU A 138 23.13 0.02 -11.20
N PRO A 139 23.80 -1.11 -11.36
CA PRO A 139 24.02 -1.73 -12.69
C PRO A 139 22.73 -2.25 -13.35
N ALA A 140 21.63 -2.41 -12.59
CA ALA A 140 20.32 -2.82 -13.10
C ALA A 140 19.44 -1.64 -13.52
N ALA A 141 19.84 -0.40 -13.21
CA ALA A 141 19.12 0.81 -13.59
C ALA A 141 19.76 1.49 -14.81
N GLN A 142 18.94 2.16 -15.60
CA GLN A 142 19.43 3.02 -16.69
C GLN A 142 19.63 4.45 -16.18
N ILE A 143 20.87 4.88 -16.02
CA ILE A 143 21.18 6.24 -15.58
C ILE A 143 21.36 7.15 -16.79
N MET A 144 20.64 8.26 -16.83
CA MET A 144 20.68 9.27 -17.88
C MET A 144 21.14 10.61 -17.30
N GLU A 145 22.19 11.18 -17.91
CA GLU A 145 22.70 12.50 -17.52
C GLU A 145 21.90 13.60 -18.23
N SER A 146 21.02 14.29 -17.50
CA SER A 146 20.25 15.42 -17.99
C SER A 146 19.58 16.21 -16.88
N ASP A 147 19.12 17.43 -17.19
CA ASP A 147 18.22 18.18 -16.33
C ASP A 147 16.78 17.64 -16.50
N ALA A 148 16.18 17.17 -15.41
CA ALA A 148 14.81 16.66 -15.41
C ALA A 148 13.73 17.72 -15.76
N THR A 149 14.10 18.99 -15.86
CA THR A 149 13.21 20.08 -16.34
C THR A 149 13.32 20.34 -17.83
N ASP A 150 14.23 19.68 -18.54
CA ASP A 150 14.42 19.83 -20.00
C ASP A 150 13.32 19.03 -20.77
N MET A 151 12.30 19.73 -21.22
CA MET A 151 11.18 19.16 -21.96
C MET A 151 11.61 18.46 -23.25
N GLU A 152 12.59 19.00 -23.99
CA GLU A 152 13.05 18.38 -25.25
C GLU A 152 13.73 17.03 -24.96
N PHE A 153 14.43 16.94 -23.84
CA PHE A 153 15.01 15.69 -23.36
C PHE A 153 13.92 14.70 -22.95
N LEU A 154 12.95 15.13 -22.12
CA LEU A 154 11.89 14.27 -21.64
C LEU A 154 11.03 13.68 -22.77
N GLU A 155 10.68 14.50 -23.78
CA GLU A 155 9.96 14.05 -24.98
C GLU A 155 10.81 13.07 -25.83
N ARG A 156 12.11 13.36 -26.02
CA ARG A 156 13.00 12.51 -26.80
C ARG A 156 13.20 11.12 -26.17
N GLU A 157 13.32 11.08 -24.83
CA GLU A 157 13.49 9.85 -24.06
C GLU A 157 12.17 9.17 -23.73
N ARG A 158 11.06 9.69 -24.28
CA ARG A 158 9.71 9.10 -24.16
C ARG A 158 9.31 8.87 -22.69
N ILE A 159 9.44 9.93 -21.90
CA ILE A 159 9.00 9.86 -20.48
C ILE A 159 7.47 9.73 -20.35
N ASP A 160 6.74 10.10 -21.41
CA ASP A 160 5.30 9.86 -21.56
C ASP A 160 4.90 8.37 -21.55
N GLU A 161 5.85 7.46 -21.77
CA GLU A 161 5.61 6.01 -21.68
C GLU A 161 5.87 5.45 -20.28
N ALA A 162 6.36 6.27 -19.34
CA ALA A 162 6.54 5.82 -17.96
C ALA A 162 5.18 5.67 -17.27
N ASP A 163 4.97 4.54 -16.61
CA ASP A 163 3.80 4.31 -15.76
C ASP A 163 3.90 5.15 -14.48
N VAL A 164 5.10 5.25 -13.92
CA VAL A 164 5.35 6.00 -12.68
C VAL A 164 6.58 6.90 -12.81
N VAL A 165 6.43 8.13 -12.36
CA VAL A 165 7.55 9.06 -12.14
C VAL A 165 7.71 9.36 -10.67
N VAL A 166 8.93 9.18 -10.14
CA VAL A 166 9.31 9.55 -8.78
C VAL A 166 10.21 10.77 -8.83
N ALA A 167 9.75 11.92 -8.31
CA ALA A 167 10.53 13.14 -8.19
C ALA A 167 11.27 13.18 -6.84
N ALA A 168 12.56 12.99 -6.87
CA ALA A 168 13.46 12.93 -5.70
C ALA A 168 14.68 13.86 -5.86
N LEU A 169 14.47 15.05 -6.40
CA LEU A 169 15.46 16.12 -6.46
C LEU A 169 15.64 16.79 -5.07
N GLU A 170 16.69 17.58 -4.92
CA GLU A 170 17.00 18.26 -3.64
C GLU A 170 16.15 19.53 -3.37
N SER A 171 15.12 19.81 -4.18
CA SER A 171 14.27 21.03 -4.06
C SER A 171 12.81 20.67 -4.23
N ASP A 172 11.98 21.06 -3.24
CA ASP A 172 10.53 20.89 -3.28
C ASP A 172 9.93 21.54 -4.55
N GLU A 173 10.40 22.75 -4.91
CA GLU A 173 9.92 23.45 -6.09
C GLU A 173 10.25 22.71 -7.39
N LYS A 174 11.45 22.12 -7.47
CA LYS A 174 11.81 21.29 -8.63
C LYS A 174 11.01 20.01 -8.65
N ASN A 175 10.81 19.35 -7.51
CA ASN A 175 10.00 18.14 -7.42
C ASN A 175 8.56 18.39 -7.86
N LEU A 176 7.97 19.53 -7.46
CA LEU A 176 6.67 19.94 -7.97
C LEU A 176 6.68 20.14 -9.49
N LEU A 177 7.65 20.92 -9.98
CA LEU A 177 7.74 21.22 -11.41
C LEU A 177 7.85 19.96 -12.26
N VAL A 178 8.79 19.07 -11.93
CA VAL A 178 9.02 17.85 -12.75
C VAL A 178 7.85 16.87 -12.66
N SER A 179 7.16 16.78 -11.51
CA SER A 179 5.93 15.98 -11.38
C SER A 179 4.82 16.52 -12.29
N LEU A 180 4.61 17.84 -12.31
CA LEU A 180 3.62 18.45 -13.19
C LEU A 180 4.00 18.35 -14.69
N LEU A 181 5.29 18.39 -15.01
CA LEU A 181 5.77 18.15 -16.38
C LEU A 181 5.50 16.69 -16.80
N ALA A 182 5.76 15.74 -15.94
CA ALA A 182 5.45 14.32 -16.18
C ALA A 182 3.94 14.09 -16.39
N LYS A 183 3.09 14.67 -15.54
CA LYS A 183 1.62 14.64 -15.73
C LYS A 183 1.19 15.25 -17.07
N ARG A 184 1.78 16.37 -17.44
CA ARG A 184 1.50 17.03 -18.72
C ARG A 184 1.90 16.18 -19.92
N LEU A 185 2.95 15.39 -19.80
CA LEU A 185 3.40 14.45 -20.84
C LEU A 185 2.47 13.24 -20.95
N GLY A 186 1.68 12.93 -19.94
CA GLY A 186 0.74 11.80 -19.95
C GLY A 186 1.13 10.67 -19.02
N VAL A 187 2.13 10.86 -18.13
CA VAL A 187 2.50 9.85 -17.13
C VAL A 187 1.32 9.61 -16.20
N ASP A 188 0.98 8.35 -16.01
CA ASP A 188 -0.20 7.95 -15.25
C ASP A 188 -0.08 8.34 -13.77
N ARG A 189 1.11 8.16 -13.18
CA ARG A 189 1.32 8.40 -11.76
C ARG A 189 2.60 9.15 -11.44
N THR A 190 2.48 10.12 -10.52
CA THR A 190 3.61 10.89 -10.00
C THR A 190 3.71 10.78 -8.48
N VAL A 191 4.92 10.55 -8.00
CA VAL A 191 5.27 10.53 -6.58
C VAL A 191 6.33 11.60 -6.33
N ALA A 192 6.08 12.55 -5.43
CA ALA A 192 7.03 13.60 -5.10
C ALA A 192 7.56 13.48 -3.68
N VAL A 193 8.87 13.54 -3.54
CA VAL A 193 9.53 13.67 -2.24
C VAL A 193 9.55 15.14 -1.83
N ILE A 194 9.11 15.45 -0.61
CA ILE A 194 8.94 16.82 -0.13
C ILE A 194 9.59 16.96 1.23
N ASP A 195 10.50 17.91 1.36
CA ASP A 195 11.18 18.22 2.63
C ASP A 195 10.33 19.05 3.59
N THR A 196 9.45 19.91 3.05
CA THR A 196 8.60 20.83 3.81
C THR A 196 7.22 20.20 4.08
N PRO A 197 6.91 19.77 5.32
CA PRO A 197 5.64 19.08 5.61
C PRO A 197 4.38 19.82 5.18
N ALA A 198 4.39 21.17 5.32
CA ALA A 198 3.26 22.02 4.94
C ALA A 198 2.93 22.04 3.45
N TYR A 199 3.78 21.48 2.59
CA TYR A 199 3.58 21.45 1.15
C TYR A 199 2.93 20.14 0.66
N VAL A 200 2.82 19.10 1.49
CA VAL A 200 2.25 17.81 1.10
C VAL A 200 0.85 17.98 0.50
N GLU A 201 -0.08 18.55 1.27
CA GLU A 201 -1.44 18.81 0.80
C GLU A 201 -1.50 19.74 -0.43
N LEU A 202 -0.57 20.71 -0.51
CA LEU A 202 -0.50 21.64 -1.65
C LEU A 202 -0.11 20.91 -2.94
N PHE A 203 0.86 19.99 -2.88
CA PHE A 203 1.30 19.23 -4.05
C PHE A 203 0.18 18.33 -4.59
N GLU A 204 -0.54 17.67 -3.70
CA GLU A 204 -1.69 16.85 -4.08
C GLU A 204 -2.81 17.70 -4.67
N ALA A 205 -3.12 18.85 -4.06
CA ALA A 205 -4.14 19.77 -4.56
C ALA A 205 -3.85 20.36 -5.96
N VAL A 206 -2.58 20.43 -6.36
CA VAL A 206 -2.19 20.94 -7.69
C VAL A 206 -1.96 19.82 -8.73
N GLY A 207 -2.15 18.55 -8.37
CA GLY A 207 -2.19 17.43 -9.31
C GLY A 207 -1.01 16.46 -9.26
N VAL A 208 -0.21 16.48 -8.19
CA VAL A 208 0.72 15.38 -7.86
C VAL A 208 -0.09 14.27 -7.21
N ASP A 209 0.05 13.03 -7.67
CA ASP A 209 -0.81 11.93 -7.18
C ASP A 209 -0.44 11.50 -5.76
N VAL A 210 0.85 11.53 -5.41
CA VAL A 210 1.34 11.17 -4.08
C VAL A 210 2.46 12.11 -3.67
N ALA A 211 2.34 12.71 -2.49
CA ALA A 211 3.34 13.59 -1.91
C ALA A 211 3.85 13.00 -0.59
N ILE A 212 5.16 12.75 -0.47
CA ILE A 212 5.75 12.05 0.67
C ILE A 212 6.78 12.94 1.37
N ASN A 213 6.59 13.19 2.67
CA ASN A 213 7.62 13.76 3.52
C ASN A 213 8.39 12.66 4.25
N PRO A 214 9.66 12.40 3.91
CA PRO A 214 10.42 11.29 4.49
C PRO A 214 10.60 11.39 6.01
N ARG A 215 10.66 12.62 6.56
CA ARG A 215 10.83 12.82 8.00
C ARG A 215 9.57 12.45 8.78
N ILE A 216 8.39 12.70 8.22
CA ILE A 216 7.12 12.29 8.82
C ILE A 216 7.04 10.76 8.79
N VAL A 217 7.25 10.14 7.63
CA VAL A 217 7.23 8.68 7.48
C VAL A 217 8.19 7.99 8.46
N VAL A 218 9.43 8.49 8.57
CA VAL A 218 10.41 7.93 9.52
C VAL A 218 9.98 8.17 10.98
N ALA A 219 9.43 9.33 11.30
CA ALA A 219 8.96 9.63 12.66
C ALA A 219 7.79 8.73 13.07
N GLU A 220 6.85 8.50 12.16
CA GLU A 220 5.73 7.56 12.36
C GLU A 220 6.24 6.14 12.58
N GLU A 221 7.19 5.69 11.75
CA GLU A 221 7.81 4.37 11.89
C GLU A 221 8.54 4.21 13.24
N ILE A 222 9.33 5.21 13.64
CA ILE A 222 10.00 5.21 14.95
C ILE A 222 8.98 5.18 16.08
N THR A 223 7.90 5.95 15.98
CA THR A 223 6.85 5.99 17.00
C THR A 223 6.17 4.63 17.10
N ARG A 224 5.85 4.00 15.98
CA ARG A 224 5.30 2.65 15.92
C ARG A 224 6.22 1.65 16.64
N LEU A 225 7.51 1.64 16.32
CA LEU A 225 8.50 0.75 16.95
C LEU A 225 8.68 1.00 18.46
N THR A 226 8.36 2.20 18.98
CA THR A 226 8.48 2.52 20.41
C THR A 226 7.24 2.18 21.23
N GLN A 227 6.10 1.96 20.60
CA GLN A 227 4.83 1.68 21.27
C GLN A 227 4.51 0.19 21.44
N SER A 228 5.29 -0.70 20.85
CA SER A 228 5.01 -2.13 20.86
C SER A 228 5.49 -2.83 22.12
N GLU A 229 4.61 -3.01 23.12
CA GLU A 229 4.80 -4.04 24.17
C GLU A 229 3.72 -5.15 24.16
N LYS A 230 2.63 -5.02 23.38
CA LYS A 230 1.61 -6.09 23.22
C LYS A 230 0.85 -6.08 21.89
N THR A 231 0.86 -4.98 21.16
CA THR A 231 0.23 -4.90 19.83
C THR A 231 1.35 -4.67 18.80
N GLU A 232 1.66 -5.64 17.97
CA GLU A 232 2.84 -5.59 17.11
C GLU A 232 2.75 -4.56 16.01
N ASN A 233 1.57 -4.28 15.49
CA ASN A 233 1.30 -3.21 14.53
C ASN A 233 -0.12 -2.69 14.64
N VAL A 234 -0.32 -1.39 14.48
CA VAL A 234 -1.64 -0.74 14.37
C VAL A 234 -1.62 0.16 13.14
N ALA A 235 -2.53 -0.05 12.21
CA ALA A 235 -2.78 0.86 11.10
C ALA A 235 -4.16 1.51 11.24
N LEU A 236 -4.21 2.83 11.11
CA LEU A 236 -5.45 3.60 11.13
C LEU A 236 -6.01 3.65 9.70
N ILE A 237 -7.28 3.32 9.54
CA ILE A 237 -8.00 3.48 8.28
C ILE A 237 -8.76 4.81 8.33
N GLU A 238 -8.57 5.64 7.31
CA GLU A 238 -9.15 6.96 7.14
C GLU A 238 -10.04 7.47 8.28
N SER A 239 -9.60 8.55 8.92
CA SER A 239 -10.41 9.37 9.83
C SER A 239 -10.98 8.63 11.05
N ASP A 240 -10.19 7.82 11.74
CA ASP A 240 -10.55 7.19 13.02
C ASP A 240 -11.79 6.26 12.97
N LYS A 241 -12.14 5.70 11.80
CA LYS A 241 -13.33 4.84 11.64
C LYS A 241 -13.06 3.37 11.91
N ALA A 242 -11.85 2.91 11.70
CA ALA A 242 -11.44 1.54 11.98
C ALA A 242 -9.93 1.46 12.22
N GLU A 243 -9.51 0.40 12.90
CA GLU A 243 -8.11 0.07 13.11
C GLU A 243 -7.81 -1.34 12.62
N VAL A 244 -6.59 -1.56 12.16
CA VAL A 244 -6.06 -2.90 11.94
C VAL A 244 -5.00 -3.17 12.99
N ILE A 245 -5.18 -4.25 13.72
CA ILE A 245 -4.36 -4.60 14.88
C ILE A 245 -3.73 -5.96 14.62
N GLU A 246 -2.42 -6.06 14.76
CA GLU A 246 -1.70 -7.33 14.79
C GLU A 246 -1.46 -7.76 16.23
N VAL A 247 -1.81 -9.00 16.56
CA VAL A 247 -1.68 -9.58 17.91
C VAL A 247 -1.04 -10.95 17.83
N GLU A 248 0.00 -11.19 18.65
CA GLU A 248 0.50 -12.53 18.90
C GLU A 248 -0.45 -13.27 19.87
N ILE A 249 -0.83 -14.48 19.54
CA ILE A 249 -1.79 -15.27 20.31
C ILE A 249 -1.09 -16.04 21.42
N ASP A 250 -1.36 -15.64 22.64
CA ASP A 250 -0.95 -16.38 23.84
C ASP A 250 -1.81 -17.63 24.08
N ALA A 251 -1.26 -18.59 24.84
CA ALA A 251 -1.99 -19.81 25.19
C ALA A 251 -3.29 -19.56 25.99
N ASP A 252 -3.35 -18.45 26.69
CA ASP A 252 -4.50 -18.04 27.51
C ASP A 252 -5.50 -17.13 26.73
N SER A 253 -5.21 -16.81 25.46
CA SER A 253 -6.07 -15.99 24.62
C SER A 253 -7.41 -16.68 24.36
N ILE A 254 -8.49 -15.88 24.33
CA ILE A 254 -9.84 -16.37 23.98
C ILE A 254 -9.93 -16.95 22.56
N LEU A 255 -8.97 -16.60 21.71
CA LEU A 255 -8.90 -17.07 20.31
C LEU A 255 -8.14 -18.40 20.20
N ALA A 256 -7.32 -18.79 21.18
CA ALA A 256 -6.43 -19.93 21.08
C ALA A 256 -7.17 -21.28 21.12
N GLY A 257 -6.75 -22.20 20.26
CA GLY A 257 -7.20 -23.60 20.26
C GLY A 257 -8.64 -23.81 19.80
N ARG A 258 -9.23 -22.86 19.08
CA ARG A 258 -10.63 -22.91 18.62
C ARG A 258 -10.74 -22.51 17.15
N PRO A 259 -11.72 -23.09 16.42
CA PRO A 259 -12.05 -22.59 15.07
C PRO A 259 -12.50 -21.14 15.10
N ILE A 260 -12.15 -20.38 14.05
CA ILE A 260 -12.49 -18.94 13.91
C ILE A 260 -13.98 -18.70 14.11
N GLN A 261 -14.86 -19.52 13.48
CA GLN A 261 -16.32 -19.37 13.60
C GLN A 261 -16.84 -19.45 15.03
N GLU A 262 -16.12 -20.10 15.94
CA GLU A 262 -16.45 -20.19 17.37
C GLU A 262 -15.82 -19.02 18.16
N SER A 263 -14.59 -18.65 17.80
CA SER A 263 -13.82 -17.60 18.49
C SER A 263 -14.38 -16.21 18.20
N VAL A 264 -14.82 -15.95 16.97
CA VAL A 264 -15.40 -14.66 16.57
C VAL A 264 -16.72 -14.38 17.32
N ALA A 265 -17.48 -15.40 17.73
CA ALA A 265 -18.69 -15.22 18.51
C ALA A 265 -18.44 -14.58 19.92
N ASP A 266 -17.21 -14.68 20.41
CA ASP A 266 -16.82 -14.08 21.71
C ASP A 266 -16.21 -12.67 21.53
N LEU A 267 -15.92 -12.24 20.29
CA LEU A 267 -15.46 -10.89 19.98
C LEU A 267 -16.64 -9.91 19.90
N PRO A 268 -16.40 -8.59 20.04
CA PRO A 268 -17.43 -7.59 19.75
C PRO A 268 -17.86 -7.62 18.30
N ASP A 269 -19.09 -7.16 18.03
CA ASP A 269 -19.52 -6.88 16.65
C ASP A 269 -18.57 -5.82 16.02
N GLY A 270 -18.25 -5.97 14.75
CA GLY A 270 -17.33 -5.06 14.04
C GLY A 270 -15.87 -5.52 14.03
N VAL A 271 -15.58 -6.76 14.41
CA VAL A 271 -14.24 -7.36 14.33
C VAL A 271 -14.17 -8.43 13.26
N VAL A 272 -13.15 -8.36 12.38
CA VAL A 272 -12.86 -9.37 11.35
C VAL A 272 -11.43 -9.88 11.53
N ILE A 273 -11.26 -11.19 11.47
CA ILE A 273 -9.94 -11.80 11.37
C ILE A 273 -9.51 -11.75 9.90
N GLY A 274 -8.60 -10.82 9.57
CA GLY A 274 -8.16 -10.56 8.20
C GLY A 274 -7.07 -11.49 7.71
N ALA A 275 -6.13 -11.85 8.59
CA ALA A 275 -5.04 -12.75 8.25
C ALA A 275 -4.49 -13.47 9.48
N ILE A 276 -3.86 -14.60 9.25
CA ILE A 276 -3.10 -15.34 10.27
C ILE A 276 -1.72 -15.65 9.68
N THR A 277 -0.67 -15.46 10.47
CA THR A 277 0.65 -16.00 10.13
C THR A 277 1.11 -16.95 11.21
N ARG A 278 1.57 -18.13 10.80
CA ARG A 278 2.09 -19.19 11.66
C ARG A 278 3.52 -19.48 11.26
N ASP A 279 4.45 -19.28 12.16
CA ASP A 279 5.90 -19.29 11.90
C ASP A 279 6.26 -18.30 10.77
N THR A 280 6.46 -18.80 9.54
CA THR A 280 6.76 -18.00 8.35
C THR A 280 5.71 -18.12 7.25
N SER A 281 4.60 -18.80 7.53
CA SER A 281 3.59 -19.12 6.52
C SER A 281 2.29 -18.34 6.74
N PHE A 282 1.69 -17.84 5.65
CA PHE A 282 0.34 -17.28 5.67
C PHE A 282 -0.69 -18.40 5.83
N VAL A 283 -1.67 -18.20 6.71
CA VAL A 283 -2.82 -19.11 6.91
C VAL A 283 -4.08 -18.30 6.62
N THR A 284 -4.82 -18.68 5.59
CA THR A 284 -6.08 -18.01 5.22
C THR A 284 -7.11 -18.21 6.34
N PRO A 285 -7.69 -17.14 6.90
CA PRO A 285 -8.67 -17.25 7.95
C PRO A 285 -10.02 -17.73 7.37
N ARG A 286 -10.35 -18.99 7.58
CA ARG A 286 -11.66 -19.57 7.25
C ARG A 286 -12.38 -19.96 8.51
N GLY A 287 -13.70 -20.12 8.45
CA GLY A 287 -14.51 -20.43 9.64
C GLY A 287 -14.04 -21.67 10.41
N ASP A 288 -13.47 -22.66 9.71
CA ASP A 288 -12.92 -23.91 10.27
C ASP A 288 -11.42 -23.84 10.61
N THR A 289 -10.75 -22.74 10.30
CA THR A 289 -9.33 -22.53 10.65
C THR A 289 -9.19 -22.41 12.17
N GLU A 290 -8.33 -23.23 12.77
CA GLU A 290 -8.01 -23.20 14.19
C GLU A 290 -6.83 -22.25 14.45
N ILE A 291 -7.02 -21.29 15.33
CA ILE A 291 -5.97 -20.35 15.78
C ILE A 291 -5.14 -21.04 16.86
N GLN A 292 -3.82 -21.03 16.72
CA GLN A 292 -2.89 -21.67 17.64
C GLN A 292 -2.10 -20.64 18.46
N PRO A 293 -1.68 -20.98 19.68
CA PRO A 293 -0.71 -20.17 20.42
C PRO A 293 0.57 -19.95 19.58
N GLY A 294 1.06 -18.71 19.54
CA GLY A 294 2.19 -18.29 18.72
C GLY A 294 1.80 -17.84 17.30
N ASP A 295 0.53 -17.93 16.92
CA ASP A 295 0.06 -17.31 15.68
C ASP A 295 0.04 -15.79 15.83
N HIS A 296 0.40 -15.07 14.75
CA HIS A 296 0.15 -13.64 14.63
C HIS A 296 -1.15 -13.45 13.85
N VAL A 297 -2.11 -12.82 14.48
CA VAL A 297 -3.44 -12.60 13.91
C VAL A 297 -3.63 -11.13 13.61
N VAL A 298 -3.98 -10.81 12.37
CA VAL A 298 -4.32 -9.46 11.93
C VAL A 298 -5.83 -9.30 11.99
N LEU A 299 -6.28 -8.37 12.81
CA LEU A 299 -7.69 -8.06 13.05
C LEU A 299 -8.04 -6.70 12.43
N PHE A 300 -9.12 -6.64 11.69
CA PHE A 300 -9.80 -5.40 11.37
C PHE A 300 -10.82 -5.13 12.46
N VAL A 301 -10.84 -3.93 13.01
CA VAL A 301 -11.69 -3.55 14.16
C VAL A 301 -12.38 -2.22 13.85
N ASP A 302 -13.70 -2.20 13.83
CA ASP A 302 -14.49 -0.98 13.77
C ASP A 302 -14.20 -0.08 14.98
N ALA A 303 -14.18 1.25 14.79
CA ALA A 303 -13.87 2.23 15.83
C ALA A 303 -14.67 2.03 17.12
N ALA A 304 -15.96 1.66 16.99
CA ALA A 304 -16.83 1.43 18.13
C ALA A 304 -16.45 0.17 18.94
N ALA A 305 -15.69 -0.74 18.33
CA ALA A 305 -15.30 -2.02 18.93
C ALA A 305 -13.87 -2.05 19.51
N ILE A 306 -13.04 -1.03 19.26
CA ILE A 306 -11.61 -1.00 19.60
C ILE A 306 -11.37 -1.25 21.08
N GLU A 307 -11.97 -0.45 21.97
CA GLU A 307 -11.76 -0.56 23.42
C GLU A 307 -12.22 -1.94 23.96
N ALA A 308 -13.36 -2.43 23.48
CA ALA A 308 -13.91 -3.72 23.89
C ALA A 308 -13.06 -4.90 23.38
N THR A 309 -12.47 -4.78 22.19
CA THR A 309 -11.61 -5.80 21.59
C THR A 309 -10.25 -5.85 22.30
N THR A 310 -9.60 -4.71 22.50
CA THR A 310 -8.29 -4.62 23.18
C THR A 310 -8.37 -5.16 24.62
N ASN A 311 -9.51 -5.01 25.31
CA ASN A 311 -9.68 -5.55 26.68
C ASN A 311 -9.92 -7.08 26.71
N LYS A 312 -10.26 -7.70 25.59
CA LYS A 312 -10.56 -9.14 25.48
C LYS A 312 -9.40 -9.99 24.95
N LEU A 313 -8.50 -9.37 24.20
CA LEU A 313 -7.29 -9.99 23.64
C LEU A 313 -6.16 -10.01 24.67
#